data_c1a5e316185c79425fb209a9f44c7763
#
_entry.id   c1a5e316185c79425fb209a9f44c7763
#
_cell.length_a   1.000
_cell.length_b   1.000
_cell.length_c   1.000
_cell.angle_alpha   90.00
_cell.angle_beta   90.00
_cell.angle_gamma   90.00
#
_symmetry.space_group_name_H-M   'P 1'
#
loop_
_entity.id
_entity.type
_entity.pdbx_description
1 polymer ?
#
loop_
_entity_poly.entity_id
_entity_poly.type
_entity_poly.pdbx_seq_one_letter_code
_entity_poly.pdbx_strand_id
1 'polypeptide(L)'
;MVENQRQALKVLQYVYNTKTALNFGALFADGTDSYRHPAELKIGDSVTLRFRTGRNNVDAVYLVYNGERCNMQVESSDELFDYYAYTISEVTDDIDYYYMVLAGNVICYYNKLGTQKDLNPDYNFQIAPGFSVPKWARGAVFYQIFVDRFYN
;
A
#
# COMPACT_ATOMS: atom_id res chain seq x y z
N MET A 1 -17.15 40.08 -23.28
CA MET A 1 -15.84 39.48 -22.98
C MET A 1 -15.78 38.86 -21.56
N VAL A 2 -16.25 39.57 -20.53
CA VAL A 2 -16.23 39.12 -19.11
C VAL A 2 -17.14 37.93 -18.83
N GLU A 3 -18.29 37.82 -19.52
CA GLU A 3 -19.29 36.72 -19.34
C GLU A 3 -18.74 35.37 -19.82
N ASN A 4 -18.03 35.36 -20.96
CA ASN A 4 -17.38 34.17 -21.51
C ASN A 4 -16.25 33.63 -20.59
N GLN A 5 -15.51 34.53 -19.94
CA GLN A 5 -14.48 34.13 -19.00
C GLN A 5 -15.06 33.52 -17.71
N ARG A 6 -16.21 34.07 -17.23
CA ARG A 6 -16.92 33.49 -16.06
C ARG A 6 -17.51 32.11 -16.36
N GLN A 7 -18.05 31.92 -17.57
CA GLN A 7 -18.55 30.60 -17.98
C GLN A 7 -17.41 29.60 -18.13
N ALA A 8 -16.29 29.97 -18.74
CA ALA A 8 -15.11 29.11 -18.85
C ALA A 8 -14.54 28.70 -17.48
N LEU A 9 -14.49 29.65 -16.52
CA LEU A 9 -14.08 29.35 -15.15
C LEU A 9 -15.04 28.39 -14.43
N LYS A 10 -16.37 28.55 -14.62
CA LYS A 10 -17.36 27.60 -14.06
C LYS A 10 -17.22 26.20 -14.63
N VAL A 11 -16.98 26.09 -15.96
CA VAL A 11 -16.76 24.80 -16.62
C VAL A 11 -15.47 24.15 -16.14
N LEU A 12 -14.37 24.91 -16.02
CA LEU A 12 -13.12 24.42 -15.48
C LEU A 12 -13.27 23.96 -14.03
N GLN A 13 -14.01 24.73 -13.22
CA GLN A 13 -14.27 24.38 -11.82
C GLN A 13 -15.17 23.14 -11.70
N TYR A 14 -16.15 22.98 -12.61
CA TYR A 14 -16.99 21.78 -12.70
C TYR A 14 -16.15 20.56 -13.11
N VAL A 15 -15.32 20.67 -14.17
CA VAL A 15 -14.42 19.60 -14.62
C VAL A 15 -13.41 19.23 -13.53
N TYR A 16 -12.87 20.22 -12.81
CA TYR A 16 -11.97 19.97 -11.68
C TYR A 16 -12.64 19.26 -10.50
N ASN A 17 -13.91 19.57 -10.24
CA ASN A 17 -14.68 18.96 -9.17
C ASN A 17 -15.31 17.60 -9.54
N THR A 18 -15.38 17.25 -10.84
CA THR A 18 -15.84 15.94 -11.34
C THR A 18 -14.69 14.94 -11.50
N LYS A 19 -13.69 14.95 -10.60
CA LYS A 19 -12.73 13.85 -10.54
C LYS A 19 -13.50 12.53 -10.39
N THR A 20 -13.07 11.52 -11.14
CA THR A 20 -13.57 10.15 -10.98
C THR A 20 -13.49 9.74 -9.50
N ALA A 21 -14.56 9.21 -8.98
CA ALA A 21 -14.57 8.71 -7.61
C ALA A 21 -13.43 7.73 -7.38
N LEU A 22 -12.81 7.78 -6.20
CA LEU A 22 -11.73 6.87 -5.84
C LEU A 22 -12.23 5.41 -5.95
N ASN A 23 -11.54 4.62 -6.77
CA ASN A 23 -11.80 3.19 -6.90
C ASN A 23 -11.08 2.43 -5.77
N PHE A 24 -11.76 2.23 -4.66
CA PHE A 24 -11.22 1.50 -3.51
C PHE A 24 -10.79 0.06 -3.84
N GLY A 25 -11.46 -0.60 -4.78
CA GLY A 25 -11.14 -1.97 -5.21
C GLY A 25 -9.83 -2.07 -6.02
N ALA A 26 -9.32 -0.94 -6.52
CA ALA A 26 -8.05 -0.88 -7.23
C ALA A 26 -6.85 -0.72 -6.28
N LEU A 27 -7.08 -0.26 -5.04
CA LEU A 27 -6.04 -0.08 -4.04
C LEU A 27 -5.57 -1.44 -3.54
N PHE A 28 -4.28 -1.71 -3.66
CA PHE A 28 -3.74 -2.99 -3.24
C PHE A 28 -2.25 -2.94 -2.92
N ALA A 29 -1.87 -3.60 -1.85
CA ALA A 29 -0.53 -4.04 -1.52
C ALA A 29 -0.61 -5.25 -0.59
N ASP A 30 0.43 -6.07 -0.60
CA ASP A 30 0.59 -7.19 0.31
C ASP A 30 2.06 -7.38 0.71
N GLY A 31 2.36 -8.47 1.39
CA GLY A 31 3.73 -8.80 1.81
C GLY A 31 4.50 -9.69 0.82
N THR A 32 3.96 -9.93 -0.38
CA THR A 32 4.63 -10.75 -1.40
C THR A 32 5.79 -9.99 -2.05
N ASP A 33 6.67 -10.73 -2.72
CA ASP A 33 7.85 -10.15 -3.40
C ASP A 33 7.48 -9.14 -4.51
N SER A 34 6.26 -9.23 -5.05
CA SER A 34 5.75 -8.25 -6.03
C SER A 34 5.55 -6.86 -5.42
N TYR A 35 5.14 -6.80 -4.14
CA TYR A 35 4.84 -5.55 -3.45
C TYR A 35 5.87 -5.19 -2.37
N ARG A 36 6.70 -6.13 -1.96
CA ARG A 36 7.80 -5.94 -1.01
C ARG A 36 9.03 -6.69 -1.49
N HIS A 37 9.96 -6.01 -2.11
CA HIS A 37 11.14 -6.63 -2.68
C HIS A 37 12.44 -6.13 -2.03
N PRO A 38 13.27 -7.03 -1.51
CA PRO A 38 13.06 -8.47 -1.38
C PRO A 38 12.04 -8.81 -0.28
N ALA A 39 11.34 -9.94 -0.43
CA ALA A 39 10.37 -10.40 0.56
C ALA A 39 11.04 -10.78 1.91
N GLU A 40 12.26 -11.28 1.85
CA GLU A 40 13.10 -11.57 3.03
C GLU A 40 14.32 -10.64 3.01
N LEU A 41 14.45 -9.83 4.04
CA LEU A 41 15.49 -8.83 4.20
C LEU A 41 16.59 -9.31 5.15
N LYS A 42 17.85 -9.07 4.81
CA LYS A 42 18.95 -9.12 5.76
C LYS A 42 19.11 -7.76 6.43
N ILE A 43 19.70 -7.75 7.60
CA ILE A 43 20.05 -6.50 8.30
C ILE A 43 20.97 -5.67 7.41
N GLY A 44 20.61 -4.39 7.20
CA GLY A 44 21.35 -3.46 6.33
C GLY A 44 20.96 -3.48 4.85
N ASP A 45 20.11 -4.40 4.42
CA ASP A 45 19.59 -4.39 3.04
C ASP A 45 18.59 -3.23 2.84
N SER A 46 18.35 -2.89 1.57
CA SER A 46 17.28 -1.96 1.18
C SER A 46 16.03 -2.74 0.76
N VAL A 47 14.86 -2.16 1.01
CA VAL A 47 13.57 -2.74 0.61
C VAL A 47 12.78 -1.75 -0.25
N THR A 48 12.25 -2.22 -1.37
CA THR A 48 11.32 -1.47 -2.20
C THR A 48 9.90 -1.92 -1.89
N LEU A 49 9.08 -0.97 -1.45
CA LEU A 49 7.67 -1.18 -1.18
C LEU A 49 6.84 -0.59 -2.31
N ARG A 50 5.85 -1.35 -2.78
CA ARG A 50 4.97 -0.98 -3.88
C ARG A 50 3.53 -0.89 -3.43
N PHE A 51 2.77 -0.03 -4.10
CA PHE A 51 1.35 0.13 -3.89
C PHE A 51 0.64 0.34 -5.24
N ARG A 52 -0.44 -0.39 -5.46
CA ARG A 52 -1.25 -0.30 -6.69
C ARG A 52 -2.46 0.60 -6.47
N THR A 53 -2.77 1.41 -7.47
CA THR A 53 -4.01 2.21 -7.53
C THR A 53 -4.69 2.05 -8.87
N GLY A 54 -5.91 2.54 -9.03
CA GLY A 54 -6.51 2.71 -10.34
C GLY A 54 -5.73 3.73 -11.17
N ARG A 55 -5.73 3.55 -12.48
CA ARG A 55 -5.03 4.45 -13.42
C ARG A 55 -5.53 5.88 -13.28
N ASN A 56 -4.61 6.83 -13.04
CA ASN A 56 -4.91 8.25 -12.87
C ASN A 56 -6.03 8.55 -11.84
N ASN A 57 -6.19 7.70 -10.82
CA ASN A 57 -7.34 7.74 -9.91
C ASN A 57 -7.02 8.37 -8.55
N VAL A 58 -5.75 8.63 -8.25
CA VAL A 58 -5.29 9.22 -6.99
C VAL A 58 -4.42 10.44 -7.23
N ASP A 59 -4.36 11.36 -6.27
CA ASP A 59 -3.50 12.55 -6.35
C ASP A 59 -2.11 12.26 -5.77
N ALA A 60 -2.03 11.45 -4.72
CA ALA A 60 -0.77 11.07 -4.10
C ALA A 60 -0.93 9.77 -3.30
N VAL A 61 0.17 9.03 -3.21
CA VAL A 61 0.34 7.89 -2.32
C VAL A 61 1.53 8.14 -1.41
N TYR A 62 1.36 7.91 -0.13
CA TYR A 62 2.43 8.03 0.85
C TYR A 62 2.65 6.69 1.54
N LEU A 63 3.89 6.31 1.69
CA LEU A 63 4.33 5.32 2.65
C LEU A 63 4.52 6.04 4.00
N VAL A 64 3.93 5.50 5.05
CA VAL A 64 4.16 5.97 6.42
C VAL A 64 4.81 4.85 7.20
N TYR A 65 6.02 5.09 7.70
CA TYR A 65 6.76 4.14 8.52
C TYR A 65 7.52 4.87 9.62
N ASN A 66 7.58 4.28 10.80
CA ASN A 66 8.23 4.87 11.98
C ASN A 66 7.79 6.31 12.27
N GLY A 67 6.55 6.67 11.92
CA GLY A 67 5.99 8.02 12.09
C GLY A 67 6.37 9.02 11.00
N GLU A 68 7.21 8.65 10.05
CA GLU A 68 7.57 9.49 8.91
C GLU A 68 6.68 9.22 7.70
N ARG A 69 6.32 10.29 6.99
CA ARG A 69 5.51 10.23 5.78
C ARG A 69 6.37 10.49 4.54
N CYS A 70 6.53 9.47 3.72
CA CYS A 70 7.33 9.52 2.51
C CYS A 70 6.46 9.47 1.26
N ASN A 71 6.64 10.41 0.35
CA ASN A 71 5.90 10.46 -0.91
C ASN A 71 6.40 9.36 -1.85
N MET A 72 5.50 8.49 -2.30
CA MET A 72 5.80 7.44 -3.27
C MET A 72 5.71 7.99 -4.69
N GLN A 73 6.53 7.47 -5.59
CA GLN A 73 6.55 7.86 -6.99
C GLN A 73 5.97 6.75 -7.86
N VAL A 74 5.36 7.12 -8.98
CA VAL A 74 4.91 6.14 -9.98
C VAL A 74 6.13 5.48 -10.60
N GLU A 75 6.28 4.17 -10.37
CA GLU A 75 7.33 3.33 -10.96
C GLU A 75 6.92 2.82 -12.34
N SER A 76 5.66 2.40 -12.47
CA SER A 76 5.11 1.86 -13.72
C SER A 76 3.60 2.04 -13.78
N SER A 77 3.05 1.85 -14.96
CA SER A 77 1.61 1.89 -15.20
C SER A 77 1.24 0.92 -16.31
N ASP A 78 0.06 0.33 -16.19
CA ASP A 78 -0.58 -0.43 -17.26
C ASP A 78 -1.91 0.23 -17.70
N GLU A 79 -2.76 -0.47 -18.43
CA GLU A 79 -4.03 0.07 -18.92
C GLU A 79 -5.02 0.42 -17.78
N LEU A 80 -4.97 -0.32 -16.66
CA LEU A 80 -5.93 -0.24 -15.57
C LEU A 80 -5.36 0.36 -14.29
N PHE A 81 -4.04 0.24 -14.08
CA PHE A 81 -3.42 0.54 -12.79
C PHE A 81 -2.16 1.40 -12.91
N ASP A 82 -1.91 2.16 -11.84
CA ASP A 82 -0.63 2.80 -11.55
C ASP A 82 0.03 2.08 -10.35
N TYR A 83 1.34 1.84 -10.46
CA TYR A 83 2.15 1.21 -9.41
C TYR A 83 3.11 2.26 -8.85
N TYR A 84 2.92 2.57 -7.59
CA TYR A 84 3.77 3.48 -6.83
C TYR A 84 4.83 2.70 -6.10
N ALA A 85 6.04 3.26 -5.99
CA ALA A 85 7.14 2.63 -5.27
C ALA A 85 7.87 3.63 -4.36
N TYR A 86 8.43 3.11 -3.30
CA TYR A 86 9.37 3.80 -2.42
C TYR A 86 10.39 2.81 -1.89
N THR A 87 11.68 3.20 -1.88
CA THR A 87 12.76 2.36 -1.37
C THR A 87 13.27 2.91 -0.05
N ILE A 88 13.24 2.07 0.98
CA ILE A 88 13.86 2.33 2.27
C ILE A 88 15.27 1.73 2.22
N SER A 89 16.28 2.55 2.45
CA SER A 89 17.68 2.12 2.44
C SER A 89 18.12 1.68 3.84
N GLU A 90 19.04 0.72 3.89
CA GLU A 90 19.76 0.33 5.13
C GLU A 90 18.83 -0.01 6.30
N VAL A 91 17.92 -0.95 6.08
CA VAL A 91 16.96 -1.40 7.10
C VAL A 91 17.69 -2.21 8.18
N THR A 92 17.83 -1.64 9.37
CA THR A 92 18.53 -2.27 10.51
C THR A 92 17.57 -2.77 11.58
N ASP A 93 16.44 -2.11 11.72
CA ASP A 93 15.45 -2.34 12.78
C ASP A 93 14.09 -2.76 12.20
N ASP A 94 13.22 -3.26 13.06
CA ASP A 94 11.85 -3.60 12.68
C ASP A 94 11.11 -2.34 12.21
N ILE A 95 10.41 -2.48 11.09
CA ILE A 95 9.60 -1.41 10.49
C ILE A 95 8.14 -1.78 10.59
N ASP A 96 7.35 -0.88 11.18
CA ASP A 96 5.89 -0.90 11.12
C ASP A 96 5.44 0.15 10.10
N TYR A 97 4.61 -0.24 9.11
CA TYR A 97 4.22 0.67 8.04
C TYR A 97 2.81 0.46 7.51
N TYR A 98 2.28 1.50 6.93
CA TYR A 98 1.01 1.52 6.20
C TYR A 98 1.08 2.52 5.04
N TYR A 99 0.07 2.49 4.19
CA TYR A 99 -0.05 3.46 3.09
C TYR A 99 -1.17 4.46 3.38
N MET A 100 -0.96 5.70 2.95
CA MET A 100 -1.96 6.76 2.96
C MET A 100 -2.20 7.23 1.53
N VAL A 101 -3.45 7.27 1.12
CA VAL A 101 -3.87 7.63 -0.24
C VAL A 101 -4.71 8.89 -0.20
N LEU A 102 -4.39 9.83 -1.08
CA LEU A 102 -5.13 11.07 -1.29
C LEU A 102 -5.78 11.07 -2.67
N ALA A 103 -7.07 11.36 -2.71
CA ALA A 103 -7.82 11.52 -3.96
C ALA A 103 -8.91 12.60 -3.79
N GLY A 104 -8.65 13.81 -4.30
CA GLY A 104 -9.52 14.97 -4.07
C GLY A 104 -9.64 15.29 -2.59
N ASN A 105 -10.87 15.21 -2.07
CA ASN A 105 -11.16 15.43 -0.65
C ASN A 105 -11.16 14.14 0.18
N VAL A 106 -10.80 13.00 -0.44
CA VAL A 106 -10.77 11.71 0.24
C VAL A 106 -9.35 11.43 0.71
N ILE A 107 -9.23 11.10 1.98
CA ILE A 107 -8.01 10.53 2.59
C ILE A 107 -8.40 9.16 3.10
N CYS A 108 -7.66 8.14 2.74
CA CYS A 108 -7.83 6.80 3.28
C CYS A 108 -6.48 6.14 3.58
N TYR A 109 -6.52 5.15 4.44
CA TYR A 109 -5.38 4.38 4.87
C TYR A 109 -5.50 2.95 4.39
N TYR A 110 -4.35 2.29 4.18
CA TYR A 110 -4.30 0.91 3.73
C TYR A 110 -3.25 0.13 4.53
N ASN A 111 -3.67 -0.98 5.12
CA ASN A 111 -2.83 -1.94 5.81
C ASN A 111 -3.34 -3.38 5.57
N LYS A 112 -3.00 -4.35 6.42
CA LYS A 112 -3.43 -5.76 6.29
C LYS A 112 -4.96 -5.95 6.29
N LEU A 113 -5.74 -4.99 6.84
CA LEU A 113 -7.21 -5.01 6.76
C LEU A 113 -7.76 -4.47 5.42
N GLY A 114 -6.89 -3.99 4.52
CA GLY A 114 -7.28 -3.29 3.32
C GLY A 114 -7.52 -1.80 3.56
N THR A 115 -8.43 -1.21 2.79
CA THR A 115 -8.71 0.24 2.83
C THR A 115 -9.58 0.62 4.02
N GLN A 116 -9.19 1.65 4.75
CA GLN A 116 -9.86 2.16 5.95
C GLN A 116 -9.96 3.68 5.90
N LYS A 117 -11.04 4.23 6.47
CA LYS A 117 -11.17 5.67 6.71
C LYS A 117 -10.37 6.10 7.95
N ASP A 118 -10.45 5.31 9.00
CA ASP A 118 -9.74 5.50 10.26
C ASP A 118 -8.77 4.33 10.44
N LEU A 119 -7.48 4.64 10.58
CA LEU A 119 -6.42 3.63 10.65
C LEU A 119 -6.53 2.81 11.94
N ASN A 120 -6.54 1.48 11.82
CA ASN A 120 -6.26 0.60 12.94
C ASN A 120 -4.80 0.14 12.88
N PRO A 121 -3.90 0.66 13.74
CA PRO A 121 -2.47 0.41 13.67
C PRO A 121 -2.08 -1.04 14.00
N ASP A 122 -2.92 -1.79 14.72
CA ASP A 122 -2.65 -3.20 15.08
C ASP A 122 -2.49 -4.10 13.86
N TYR A 123 -2.98 -3.65 12.70
CA TYR A 123 -2.93 -4.38 11.44
C TYR A 123 -1.94 -3.77 10.43
N ASN A 124 -1.03 -2.93 10.86
CA ASN A 124 0.02 -2.43 10.00
C ASN A 124 0.87 -3.57 9.42
N PHE A 125 1.48 -3.32 8.27
CA PHE A 125 2.49 -4.22 7.73
C PHE A 125 3.75 -4.13 8.58
N GLN A 126 4.48 -5.24 8.66
CA GLN A 126 5.72 -5.31 9.43
C GLN A 126 6.84 -5.92 8.61
N ILE A 127 8.03 -5.40 8.79
CA ILE A 127 9.28 -5.92 8.25
C ILE A 127 10.20 -6.15 9.44
N ALA A 128 10.69 -7.39 9.59
CA ALA A 128 11.72 -7.75 10.55
C ALA A 128 12.96 -8.18 9.77
N PRO A 129 13.99 -7.31 9.66
CA PRO A 129 15.22 -7.65 8.95
C PRO A 129 15.95 -8.78 9.68
N GLY A 130 16.58 -9.68 8.91
CA GLY A 130 17.24 -10.86 9.45
C GLY A 130 16.31 -12.04 9.75
N PHE A 131 14.99 -11.86 9.68
CA PHE A 131 14.06 -12.97 9.75
C PHE A 131 13.99 -13.71 8.41
N SER A 132 14.24 -15.02 8.42
CA SER A 132 14.09 -15.86 7.24
C SER A 132 13.37 -17.16 7.60
N VAL A 133 12.44 -17.56 6.75
CA VAL A 133 11.76 -18.85 6.91
C VAL A 133 12.67 -19.96 6.35
N PRO A 134 13.02 -21.00 7.16
CA PRO A 134 13.79 -22.11 6.67
C PRO A 134 13.17 -22.76 5.43
N LYS A 135 14.01 -23.18 4.47
CA LYS A 135 13.54 -23.73 3.19
C LYS A 135 12.55 -24.89 3.35
N TRP A 136 12.77 -25.74 4.37
CA TRP A 136 11.89 -26.88 4.66
C TRP A 136 10.50 -26.48 5.17
N ALA A 137 10.35 -25.29 5.76
CA ALA A 137 9.08 -24.79 6.29
C ALA A 137 8.26 -24.00 5.26
N ARG A 138 8.88 -23.62 4.15
CA ARG A 138 8.19 -22.87 3.08
C ARG A 138 7.20 -23.77 2.37
N GLY A 139 5.91 -23.44 2.43
CA GLY A 139 4.84 -24.23 1.83
C GLY A 139 4.53 -25.54 2.56
N ALA A 140 5.13 -25.78 3.73
CA ALA A 140 4.83 -26.97 4.54
C ALA A 140 3.44 -26.86 5.15
N VAL A 141 2.66 -27.92 5.06
CA VAL A 141 1.38 -28.08 5.75
C VAL A 141 1.61 -28.88 7.03
N PHE A 142 1.30 -28.29 8.18
CA PHE A 142 1.46 -28.93 9.46
C PHE A 142 0.11 -29.45 9.95
N TYR A 143 0.05 -30.75 10.26
CA TYR A 143 -1.09 -31.37 10.94
C TYR A 143 -0.72 -31.64 12.38
N GLN A 144 -1.42 -31.02 13.29
CA GLN A 144 -1.30 -31.34 14.73
C GLN A 144 -2.47 -32.23 15.13
N ILE A 145 -2.19 -33.50 15.47
CA ILE A 145 -3.18 -34.46 15.91
C ILE A 145 -3.14 -34.48 17.46
N PHE A 146 -4.24 -34.04 18.07
CA PHE A 146 -4.45 -34.18 19.50
C PHE A 146 -5.05 -35.56 19.80
N VAL A 147 -4.23 -36.49 20.23
CA VAL A 147 -4.61 -37.88 20.42
C VAL A 147 -5.72 -38.06 21.47
N ASP A 148 -5.76 -37.18 22.46
CA ASP A 148 -6.79 -37.16 23.51
C ASP A 148 -8.19 -36.81 23.04
N ARG A 149 -8.33 -36.28 21.83
CA ARG A 149 -9.64 -35.92 21.23
C ARG A 149 -10.11 -36.88 20.12
N PHE A 150 -9.33 -37.94 19.85
CA PHE A 150 -9.66 -38.94 18.81
C PHE A 150 -10.26 -40.23 19.39
N TYR A 151 -10.40 -40.33 20.71
CA TYR A 151 -11.03 -41.48 21.35
C TYR A 151 -12.48 -41.14 21.70
N ASN A 152 -13.41 -41.93 21.15
CA ASN A 152 -14.82 -41.97 21.49
C ASN A 152 -15.09 -43.25 22.31
#